data_211781a3ec303443a5012c7dbd1d7ecb
#
_entry.id   211781a3ec303443a5012c7dbd1d7ecb
#
_cell.length_a   1.000
_cell.length_b   1.000
_cell.length_c   1.000
_cell.angle_alpha   90.00
_cell.angle_beta   90.00
_cell.angle_gamma   90.00
#
_symmetry.space_group_name_H-M   'P 1'
#
loop_
_entity.id
_entity.type
_entity.pdbx_description
1 polymer ?
#
loop_
_entity_poly.entity_id
_entity_poly.type
_entity_poly.pdbx_seq_one_letter_code
_entity_poly.pdbx_strand_id
1 'polypeptide(L)'
;MIMNKALPLHRIAMILGLLLIGLSAVANSYGQAVKVIVDTDMLTDPEDVNALWLLNTLADRGEAEILACVVNGHETNRASGAAVDVVNTWFGRPNIPLGAFKGGYPKKRSPFTPLLRDRFPHSASDDDKLPSALDIYRGVLAKQPDKSVVIVSIGFLVNLKDVLFSAPDKHSSLAGVDLIRRKVKKLAVMGGKYPQGVEYNFSFGGVGKCTYEVLQQWPAEVPIVFSGYEIGGRVISGKSYKQKLPQGPLRMALEHQYNALARGRESWDELTVLYAVRGLSCQGVEYWKLHCGGCVSIDAKTGSDVWQNAPNKNQSYLVELLPPDRLAKVLEGLILTGPKKK
;
A
#
# COMPACT_ATOMS: atom_id res chain seq x y z
N MET A 1 23.02 19.59 -66.86
CA MET A 1 21.84 18.70 -66.95
C MET A 1 21.90 17.74 -65.76
N ILE A 2 21.30 18.12 -64.65
CA ILE A 2 21.36 17.34 -63.38
C ILE A 2 20.02 16.62 -63.30
N MET A 3 20.07 15.29 -63.43
CA MET A 3 18.89 14.41 -63.29
C MET A 3 18.62 14.18 -61.78
N ASN A 4 17.52 14.76 -61.29
CA ASN A 4 16.97 14.43 -59.98
C ASN A 4 16.35 13.02 -60.05
N LYS A 5 16.96 12.02 -59.38
CA LYS A 5 16.37 10.69 -59.17
C LYS A 5 15.49 10.76 -57.89
N ALA A 6 14.17 10.79 -58.06
CA ALA A 6 13.21 10.61 -56.97
C ALA A 6 13.31 9.17 -56.42
N LEU A 7 13.36 9.02 -55.11
CA LEU A 7 13.29 7.70 -54.44
C LEU A 7 11.93 7.05 -54.70
N PRO A 8 11.85 5.76 -54.95
CA PRO A 8 10.59 5.09 -55.23
C PRO A 8 9.71 5.00 -53.93
N LEU A 9 8.42 5.30 -54.10
CA LEU A 9 7.40 5.38 -53.02
C LEU A 9 7.36 4.19 -52.07
N HIS A 10 7.73 2.99 -52.51
CA HIS A 10 7.75 1.78 -51.67
C HIS A 10 8.84 1.78 -50.58
N ARG A 11 9.94 2.51 -50.76
CA ARG A 11 10.98 2.69 -49.73
C ARG A 11 10.57 3.67 -48.63
N ILE A 12 9.77 4.66 -48.99
CA ILE A 12 9.21 5.64 -48.00
C ILE A 12 8.17 4.96 -47.10
N ALA A 13 7.32 4.09 -47.67
CA ALA A 13 6.35 3.32 -46.93
C ALA A 13 6.99 2.32 -45.93
N MET A 14 8.13 1.71 -46.32
CA MET A 14 8.88 0.78 -45.44
C MET A 14 9.58 1.50 -44.30
N ILE A 15 10.08 2.71 -44.50
CA ILE A 15 10.71 3.51 -43.44
C ILE A 15 9.66 4.06 -42.45
N LEU A 16 8.48 4.47 -42.94
CA LEU A 16 7.35 4.89 -42.08
C LEU A 16 6.76 3.71 -41.31
N GLY A 17 6.70 2.52 -41.89
CA GLY A 17 6.25 1.31 -41.19
C GLY A 17 7.21 0.87 -40.07
N LEU A 18 8.51 0.99 -40.26
CA LEU A 18 9.52 0.71 -39.24
C LEU A 18 9.56 1.76 -38.12
N LEU A 19 9.26 3.02 -38.40
CA LEU A 19 9.12 4.08 -37.40
C LEU A 19 7.85 3.92 -36.54
N LEU A 20 6.74 3.45 -37.11
CA LEU A 20 5.52 3.14 -36.38
C LEU A 20 5.61 1.89 -35.51
N ILE A 21 6.41 0.90 -35.92
CA ILE A 21 6.70 -0.29 -35.08
C ILE A 21 7.67 0.05 -33.94
N GLY A 22 8.58 1.01 -34.16
CA GLY A 22 9.51 1.48 -33.12
C GLY A 22 8.85 2.32 -31.99
N LEU A 23 7.71 2.96 -32.23
CA LEU A 23 6.98 3.71 -31.20
C LEU A 23 6.03 2.86 -30.35
N SER A 24 5.73 1.63 -30.74
CA SER A 24 4.85 0.73 -29.98
C SER A 24 5.61 -0.21 -29.03
N ALA A 25 6.92 -0.17 -28.95
CA ALA A 25 7.75 -1.12 -28.20
C ALA A 25 8.43 -0.52 -26.97
N VAL A 26 7.90 0.56 -26.39
CA VAL A 26 8.07 0.82 -24.96
C VAL A 26 6.88 0.14 -24.22
N ALA A 27 6.64 -1.12 -24.56
CA ALA A 27 5.77 -1.99 -23.79
C ALA A 27 6.47 -2.30 -22.46
N ASN A 28 5.85 -1.83 -21.38
CA ASN A 28 6.08 -2.15 -19.98
C ASN A 28 7.03 -3.35 -19.78
N SER A 29 8.24 -3.08 -19.33
CA SER A 29 9.16 -4.08 -18.78
C SER A 29 8.66 -4.65 -17.44
N TYR A 30 7.52 -4.17 -16.95
CA TYR A 30 6.77 -4.70 -15.83
C TYR A 30 5.60 -5.51 -16.37
N GLY A 31 5.38 -6.71 -15.84
CA GLY A 31 4.20 -7.53 -16.15
C GLY A 31 2.89 -6.76 -15.90
N GLN A 32 1.77 -7.45 -15.88
CA GLN A 32 0.48 -6.84 -15.58
C GLN A 32 0.54 -6.07 -14.24
N ALA A 33 -0.01 -4.83 -14.22
CA ALA A 33 -0.07 -4.00 -13.02
C ALA A 33 -0.70 -4.75 -11.84
N VAL A 34 -0.08 -4.66 -10.67
CA VAL A 34 -0.58 -5.32 -9.46
C VAL A 34 -1.82 -4.57 -8.96
N LYS A 35 -2.94 -5.29 -8.83
CA LYS A 35 -4.19 -4.76 -8.32
C LYS A 35 -4.16 -4.68 -6.80
N VAL A 36 -4.26 -3.47 -6.24
CA VAL A 36 -4.04 -3.20 -4.82
C VAL A 36 -5.27 -2.60 -4.16
N ILE A 37 -5.65 -3.15 -3.01
CA ILE A 37 -6.46 -2.45 -2.00
C ILE A 37 -5.50 -2.09 -0.87
N VAL A 38 -5.43 -0.81 -0.49
CA VAL A 38 -4.62 -0.35 0.65
C VAL A 38 -5.52 -0.08 1.85
N ASP A 39 -5.11 -0.60 3.01
CA ASP A 39 -5.81 -0.48 4.29
C ASP A 39 -4.84 0.16 5.30
N THR A 40 -5.07 1.44 5.60
CA THR A 40 -4.16 2.34 6.32
C THR A 40 -4.82 2.87 7.57
N ASP A 41 -4.08 3.13 8.63
CA ASP A 41 -4.67 3.81 9.79
C ASP A 41 -4.68 5.34 9.63
N MET A 42 -3.77 5.90 8.83
CA MET A 42 -3.66 7.34 8.53
C MET A 42 -3.84 8.19 9.79
N LEU A 43 -3.11 7.85 10.84
CA LEU A 43 -3.27 8.49 12.15
C LEU A 43 -2.18 9.51 12.45
N THR A 44 -1.16 9.08 13.20
CA THR A 44 -0.16 10.01 13.77
C THR A 44 1.16 9.99 13.05
N ASP A 45 1.45 8.95 12.30
CA ASP A 45 2.70 8.82 11.58
C ASP A 45 2.55 9.29 10.13
N PRO A 46 3.45 10.15 9.62
CA PRO A 46 3.39 10.59 8.23
C PRO A 46 3.83 9.53 7.23
N GLU A 47 4.27 8.36 7.68
CA GLU A 47 4.66 7.26 6.78
C GLU A 47 3.49 6.71 5.97
N ASP A 48 2.25 6.74 6.49
CA ASP A 48 1.05 6.45 5.69
C ASP A 48 0.95 7.32 4.43
N VAL A 49 1.26 8.62 4.58
CA VAL A 49 1.27 9.56 3.45
C VAL A 49 2.40 9.22 2.48
N ASN A 50 3.59 8.86 2.99
CA ASN A 50 4.70 8.37 2.17
C ASN A 50 4.34 7.09 1.41
N ALA A 51 3.70 6.14 2.09
CA ALA A 51 3.29 4.86 1.52
C ALA A 51 2.26 5.03 0.39
N LEU A 52 1.25 5.87 0.61
CA LEU A 52 0.27 6.23 -0.44
C LEU A 52 0.91 7.00 -1.60
N TRP A 53 1.83 7.90 -1.30
CA TRP A 53 2.59 8.62 -2.32
C TRP A 53 3.41 7.66 -3.18
N LEU A 54 4.12 6.72 -2.54
CA LEU A 54 4.86 5.66 -3.22
C LEU A 54 3.94 4.80 -4.09
N LEU A 55 2.79 4.36 -3.56
CA LEU A 55 1.83 3.55 -4.30
C LEU A 55 1.31 4.28 -5.54
N ASN A 56 0.97 5.56 -5.40
CA ASN A 56 0.55 6.40 -6.53
C ASN A 56 1.68 6.59 -7.56
N THR A 57 2.93 6.76 -7.11
CA THR A 57 4.10 6.81 -8.00
C THR A 57 4.26 5.48 -8.77
N LEU A 58 4.12 4.35 -8.11
CA LEU A 58 4.15 3.03 -8.77
C LEU A 58 2.99 2.86 -9.76
N ALA A 59 1.81 3.39 -9.44
CA ALA A 59 0.67 3.40 -10.36
C ALA A 59 0.93 4.30 -11.59
N ASP A 60 1.57 5.46 -11.43
CA ASP A 60 2.01 6.31 -12.54
C ASP A 60 3.02 5.60 -13.46
N ARG A 61 3.79 4.68 -12.92
CA ARG A 61 4.74 3.86 -13.66
C ARG A 61 4.10 2.64 -14.34
N GLY A 62 2.80 2.39 -14.09
CA GLY A 62 2.07 1.22 -14.59
C GLY A 62 2.39 -0.07 -13.82
N GLU A 63 3.03 0.02 -12.65
CA GLU A 63 3.38 -1.12 -11.81
C GLU A 63 2.23 -1.55 -10.89
N ALA A 64 1.31 -0.62 -10.56
CA ALA A 64 0.15 -0.86 -9.71
C ALA A 64 -1.15 -0.28 -10.27
N GLU A 65 -2.28 -0.91 -9.94
CA GLU A 65 -3.64 -0.42 -10.09
C GLU A 65 -4.27 -0.29 -8.71
N ILE A 66 -4.58 0.93 -8.27
CA ILE A 66 -5.18 1.18 -6.95
C ILE A 66 -6.69 0.99 -7.09
N LEU A 67 -7.20 -0.13 -6.57
CA LEU A 67 -8.62 -0.48 -6.65
C LEU A 67 -9.46 0.25 -5.61
N ALA A 68 -8.93 0.45 -4.42
CA ALA A 68 -9.56 1.16 -3.31
C ALA A 68 -8.55 1.53 -2.23
N CYS A 69 -8.91 2.53 -1.43
CA CYS A 69 -8.28 2.85 -0.16
C CYS A 69 -9.32 2.75 0.96
N VAL A 70 -8.94 2.21 2.10
CA VAL A 70 -9.80 2.19 3.29
C VAL A 70 -9.00 2.61 4.51
N VAL A 71 -9.65 3.34 5.42
CA VAL A 71 -9.02 3.76 6.67
C VAL A 71 -9.51 2.89 7.82
N ASN A 72 -8.58 2.42 8.65
CA ASN A 72 -8.84 1.51 9.77
C ASN A 72 -8.58 2.13 11.14
N GLY A 73 -8.07 3.37 11.20
CA GLY A 73 -7.93 4.13 12.43
C GLY A 73 -9.15 4.98 12.74
N HIS A 74 -9.27 5.40 14.00
CA HIS A 74 -10.25 6.38 14.43
C HIS A 74 -9.54 7.70 14.75
N GLU A 75 -9.34 8.54 13.75
CA GLU A 75 -8.78 9.88 13.90
C GLU A 75 -9.84 10.82 14.52
N THR A 76 -9.44 11.56 15.59
CA THR A 76 -10.41 12.36 16.37
C THR A 76 -11.05 13.53 15.62
N ASN A 77 -10.39 14.05 14.58
CA ASN A 77 -10.92 15.11 13.72
C ASN A 77 -11.61 14.56 12.45
N ARG A 78 -11.73 13.25 12.33
CA ARG A 78 -12.39 12.57 11.21
C ARG A 78 -11.81 12.92 9.83
N ALA A 79 -10.50 13.13 9.76
CA ALA A 79 -9.82 13.63 8.58
C ALA A 79 -8.91 12.60 7.90
N SER A 80 -8.88 11.34 8.35
CA SER A 80 -8.03 10.29 7.76
C SER A 80 -8.40 10.02 6.32
N GLY A 81 -9.66 9.81 6.02
CA GLY A 81 -10.14 9.58 4.65
C GLY A 81 -9.90 10.77 3.74
N ALA A 82 -10.13 11.99 4.24
CA ALA A 82 -9.83 13.20 3.48
C ALA A 82 -8.32 13.31 3.17
N ALA A 83 -7.44 12.98 4.12
CA ALA A 83 -5.99 12.96 3.87
C ALA A 83 -5.59 11.93 2.80
N VAL A 84 -6.20 10.74 2.81
CA VAL A 84 -6.04 9.73 1.76
C VAL A 84 -6.46 10.28 0.39
N ASP A 85 -7.65 10.90 0.33
CA ASP A 85 -8.19 11.45 -0.93
C ASP A 85 -7.34 12.63 -1.44
N VAL A 86 -6.80 13.46 -0.55
CA VAL A 86 -5.84 14.52 -0.93
C VAL A 86 -4.64 13.94 -1.69
N VAL A 87 -4.03 12.85 -1.18
CA VAL A 87 -2.88 12.24 -1.86
C VAL A 87 -3.29 11.68 -3.22
N ASN A 88 -4.39 10.95 -3.29
CA ASN A 88 -4.89 10.39 -4.55
C ASN A 88 -5.24 11.49 -5.56
N THR A 89 -5.93 12.55 -5.12
CA THR A 89 -6.29 13.71 -5.94
C THR A 89 -5.04 14.45 -6.45
N TRP A 90 -4.01 14.57 -5.62
CA TRP A 90 -2.73 15.17 -6.01
C TRP A 90 -2.06 14.44 -7.17
N PHE A 91 -2.24 13.12 -7.26
CA PHE A 91 -1.81 12.29 -8.40
C PHE A 91 -2.86 12.21 -9.53
N GLY A 92 -3.94 12.99 -9.47
CA GLY A 92 -5.00 13.00 -10.49
C GLY A 92 -5.93 11.79 -10.43
N ARG A 93 -6.11 11.18 -9.25
CA ARG A 93 -6.97 10.01 -9.01
C ARG A 93 -8.07 10.29 -7.96
N PRO A 94 -8.93 11.32 -8.15
CA PRO A 94 -9.94 11.70 -7.15
C PRO A 94 -11.08 10.68 -7.00
N ASN A 95 -11.17 9.70 -7.89
CA ASN A 95 -12.29 8.75 -7.95
C ASN A 95 -11.93 7.34 -7.42
N ILE A 96 -10.81 7.17 -6.73
CA ILE A 96 -10.50 5.89 -6.08
C ILE A 96 -11.55 5.64 -4.98
N PRO A 97 -12.22 4.46 -4.99
CA PRO A 97 -13.15 4.09 -3.93
C PRO A 97 -12.52 4.23 -2.56
N LEU A 98 -13.19 4.94 -1.66
CA LEU A 98 -12.72 5.25 -0.32
C LEU A 98 -13.75 4.89 0.72
N GLY A 99 -13.32 4.19 1.78
CA GLY A 99 -14.17 3.80 2.90
C GLY A 99 -13.48 3.99 4.24
N ALA A 100 -14.28 4.01 5.31
CA ALA A 100 -13.77 4.15 6.66
C ALA A 100 -14.33 3.07 7.60
N PHE A 101 -13.50 2.65 8.56
CA PHE A 101 -13.93 1.81 9.67
C PHE A 101 -15.00 2.53 10.50
N LYS A 102 -16.05 1.81 10.86
CA LYS A 102 -17.18 2.38 11.63
C LYS A 102 -17.12 2.09 13.11
N GLY A 103 -16.07 1.42 13.59
CA GLY A 103 -15.80 1.25 15.02
C GLY A 103 -15.19 2.47 15.68
N GLY A 104 -15.15 2.44 17.02
CA GLY A 104 -14.70 3.57 17.82
C GLY A 104 -13.22 3.55 18.23
N TYR A 105 -12.46 2.55 17.81
CA TYR A 105 -11.05 2.36 18.18
C TYR A 105 -10.25 1.71 17.05
N PRO A 106 -8.92 1.78 17.07
CA PRO A 106 -8.07 2.59 17.97
C PRO A 106 -8.22 4.08 17.68
N LYS A 107 -8.16 4.90 18.75
CA LYS A 107 -8.42 6.33 18.67
C LYS A 107 -7.17 7.17 18.91
N LYS A 108 -6.86 8.07 17.98
CA LYS A 108 -5.73 9.02 18.07
C LYS A 108 -6.09 10.35 17.42
N ARG A 109 -5.35 11.40 17.78
CA ARG A 109 -5.39 12.70 17.11
C ARG A 109 -4.17 12.82 16.21
N SER A 110 -4.41 13.07 14.93
CA SER A 110 -3.36 13.35 13.96
C SER A 110 -2.95 14.82 14.00
N PRO A 111 -1.66 15.13 13.92
CA PRO A 111 -1.18 16.51 13.80
C PRO A 111 -1.27 17.05 12.37
N PHE A 112 -1.43 16.21 11.35
CA PHE A 112 -1.34 16.62 9.95
C PHE A 112 -2.59 16.32 9.11
N THR A 113 -3.38 15.27 9.43
CA THR A 113 -4.54 14.92 8.59
C THR A 113 -5.56 16.06 8.47
N PRO A 114 -5.89 16.83 9.52
CA PRO A 114 -6.75 18.00 9.37
C PRO A 114 -6.12 19.08 8.49
N LEU A 115 -4.80 19.27 8.56
CA LEU A 115 -4.11 20.25 7.74
C LEU A 115 -4.13 19.88 6.27
N LEU A 116 -3.99 18.57 5.96
CA LEU A 116 -4.11 18.09 4.58
C LEU A 116 -5.51 18.35 4.05
N ARG A 117 -6.56 17.95 4.79
CA ARG A 117 -7.95 18.21 4.46
C ARG A 117 -8.21 19.69 4.19
N ASP A 118 -7.76 20.56 5.09
CA ASP A 118 -8.13 21.97 5.05
C ASP A 118 -7.35 22.79 3.98
N ARG A 119 -6.23 22.27 3.47
CA ARG A 119 -5.33 23.01 2.59
C ARG A 119 -5.17 22.48 1.18
N PHE A 120 -5.62 21.27 0.90
CA PHE A 120 -5.45 20.66 -0.41
C PHE A 120 -6.79 20.19 -1.00
N PRO A 121 -6.94 20.19 -2.33
CA PRO A 121 -8.13 19.69 -2.99
C PRO A 121 -8.41 18.22 -2.64
N HIS A 122 -9.64 17.93 -2.32
CA HIS A 122 -10.19 16.60 -2.10
C HIS A 122 -11.72 16.63 -2.26
N SER A 123 -12.35 15.45 -2.40
CA SER A 123 -13.81 15.29 -2.48
C SER A 123 -14.38 14.57 -1.27
N ALA A 124 -13.55 13.88 -0.49
CA ALA A 124 -13.99 13.08 0.65
C ALA A 124 -14.57 13.96 1.77
N SER A 125 -15.68 13.52 2.30
CA SER A 125 -16.25 14.06 3.55
C SER A 125 -15.55 13.48 4.77
N ASP A 126 -16.00 13.91 5.97
CA ASP A 126 -15.55 13.33 7.24
C ASP A 126 -15.73 11.81 7.25
N ASP A 127 -14.83 11.10 7.94
CA ASP A 127 -14.78 9.63 7.98
C ASP A 127 -16.13 8.99 8.38
N ASP A 128 -16.91 9.67 9.23
CA ASP A 128 -18.24 9.18 9.62
C ASP A 128 -19.24 9.14 8.46
N LYS A 129 -19.07 10.02 7.47
CA LYS A 129 -19.95 10.15 6.31
C LYS A 129 -19.48 9.31 5.11
N LEU A 130 -18.24 8.82 5.12
CA LEU A 130 -17.75 7.91 4.11
C LEU A 130 -18.52 6.57 4.14
N PRO A 131 -18.57 5.84 3.04
CA PRO A 131 -18.99 4.44 3.07
C PRO A 131 -18.22 3.64 4.11
N SER A 132 -18.79 2.54 4.62
CA SER A 132 -18.03 1.65 5.47
C SER A 132 -16.90 0.97 4.69
N ALA A 133 -15.76 0.75 5.34
CA ALA A 133 -14.68 -0.01 4.74
C ALA A 133 -15.14 -1.40 4.28
N LEU A 134 -16.04 -2.03 5.05
CA LEU A 134 -16.65 -3.31 4.68
C LEU A 134 -17.38 -3.25 3.33
N ASP A 135 -18.23 -2.23 3.12
CA ASP A 135 -18.98 -2.06 1.86
C ASP A 135 -18.02 -1.87 0.66
N ILE A 136 -16.97 -1.05 0.84
CA ILE A 136 -15.94 -0.85 -0.18
C ILE A 136 -15.19 -2.15 -0.48
N TYR A 137 -14.70 -2.85 0.54
CA TYR A 137 -13.98 -4.11 0.36
C TYR A 137 -14.82 -5.13 -0.43
N ARG A 138 -16.03 -5.38 0.03
CA ARG A 138 -16.91 -6.39 -0.60
C ARG A 138 -17.28 -5.98 -2.02
N GLY A 139 -17.65 -4.72 -2.23
CA GLY A 139 -18.02 -4.19 -3.54
C GLY A 139 -16.88 -4.23 -4.56
N VAL A 140 -15.64 -3.95 -4.12
CA VAL A 140 -14.47 -3.98 -4.98
C VAL A 140 -14.03 -5.43 -5.25
N LEU A 141 -13.87 -6.25 -4.21
CA LEU A 141 -13.42 -7.64 -4.35
C LEU A 141 -14.36 -8.45 -5.28
N ALA A 142 -15.69 -8.29 -5.12
CA ALA A 142 -16.67 -9.04 -5.92
C ALA A 142 -16.48 -8.86 -7.43
N LYS A 143 -16.02 -7.67 -7.86
CA LYS A 143 -15.83 -7.32 -9.27
C LYS A 143 -14.50 -7.78 -9.87
N GLN A 144 -13.55 -8.22 -9.03
CA GLN A 144 -12.22 -8.58 -9.52
C GLN A 144 -12.15 -10.03 -10.00
N PRO A 145 -11.23 -10.35 -10.92
CA PRO A 145 -10.89 -11.74 -11.24
C PRO A 145 -10.43 -12.51 -9.99
N ASP A 146 -10.56 -13.82 -10.02
CA ASP A 146 -10.14 -14.68 -8.92
C ASP A 146 -8.61 -14.60 -8.73
N LYS A 147 -8.15 -14.62 -7.48
CA LYS A 147 -6.72 -14.57 -7.11
C LYS A 147 -5.94 -13.41 -7.74
N SER A 148 -6.59 -12.25 -7.93
CA SER A 148 -5.97 -11.11 -8.60
C SER A 148 -5.60 -9.95 -7.68
N VAL A 149 -6.23 -9.84 -6.50
CA VAL A 149 -6.10 -8.68 -5.62
C VAL A 149 -5.01 -8.91 -4.56
N VAL A 150 -4.13 -7.96 -4.43
CA VAL A 150 -3.19 -7.84 -3.29
C VAL A 150 -3.78 -6.86 -2.29
N ILE A 151 -3.96 -7.29 -1.05
CA ILE A 151 -4.30 -6.39 0.05
C ILE A 151 -2.99 -5.95 0.72
N VAL A 152 -2.85 -4.65 0.93
CA VAL A 152 -1.74 -4.04 1.66
C VAL A 152 -2.31 -3.41 2.93
N SER A 153 -2.08 -4.04 4.06
CA SER A 153 -2.50 -3.56 5.37
C SER A 153 -1.32 -2.91 6.07
N ILE A 154 -1.39 -1.61 6.26
CA ILE A 154 -0.37 -0.76 6.90
C ILE A 154 -0.96 -0.03 8.12
N GLY A 155 -1.82 -0.69 8.84
CA GLY A 155 -2.46 -0.24 10.05
C GLY A 155 -3.11 -1.42 10.77
N PHE A 156 -4.18 -1.15 11.51
CA PHE A 156 -4.89 -2.16 12.29
C PHE A 156 -5.69 -3.13 11.41
N LEU A 157 -5.86 -4.37 11.87
CA LEU A 157 -6.58 -5.39 11.09
C LEU A 157 -8.11 -5.35 11.26
N VAL A 158 -8.67 -4.26 11.78
CA VAL A 158 -10.10 -4.15 12.13
C VAL A 158 -11.02 -4.25 10.91
N ASN A 159 -10.65 -3.62 9.79
CA ASN A 159 -11.41 -3.75 8.55
C ASN A 159 -11.35 -5.17 7.99
N LEU A 160 -10.18 -5.81 8.05
CA LEU A 160 -10.01 -7.20 7.61
C LEU A 160 -10.83 -8.16 8.46
N LYS A 161 -10.96 -7.90 9.77
CA LYS A 161 -11.88 -8.64 10.63
C LYS A 161 -13.32 -8.52 10.14
N ASP A 162 -13.79 -7.28 9.90
CA ASP A 162 -15.16 -7.05 9.47
C ASP A 162 -15.45 -7.77 8.14
N VAL A 163 -14.51 -7.71 7.18
CA VAL A 163 -14.66 -8.44 5.91
C VAL A 163 -14.67 -9.95 6.13
N LEU A 164 -13.70 -10.47 6.91
CA LEU A 164 -13.51 -11.90 7.13
C LEU A 164 -14.74 -12.57 7.71
N PHE A 165 -15.40 -11.89 8.68
CA PHE A 165 -16.58 -12.42 9.37
C PHE A 165 -17.91 -11.97 8.77
N SER A 166 -17.89 -11.25 7.64
CA SER A 166 -19.12 -10.76 7.01
C SER A 166 -19.96 -11.88 6.38
N ALA A 167 -21.28 -11.74 6.51
CA ALA A 167 -22.24 -12.57 5.80
C ALA A 167 -22.33 -12.20 4.29
N PRO A 168 -22.95 -13.05 3.45
CA PRO A 168 -23.37 -12.66 2.11
C PRO A 168 -24.20 -11.37 2.11
N ASP A 169 -24.03 -10.54 1.08
CA ASP A 169 -24.71 -9.25 0.95
C ASP A 169 -25.05 -8.89 -0.51
N LYS A 170 -25.46 -7.63 -0.73
CA LYS A 170 -25.78 -7.09 -2.06
C LYS A 170 -24.63 -7.17 -3.08
N HIS A 171 -23.39 -7.25 -2.63
CA HIS A 171 -22.22 -7.29 -3.50
C HIS A 171 -21.81 -8.70 -3.89
N SER A 172 -22.02 -9.67 -2.99
CA SER A 172 -21.60 -11.05 -3.21
C SER A 172 -22.41 -12.02 -2.38
N SER A 173 -22.83 -13.14 -3.00
CA SER A 173 -23.44 -14.29 -2.31
C SER A 173 -22.45 -15.10 -1.48
N LEU A 174 -21.13 -14.80 -1.53
CA LEU A 174 -20.12 -15.45 -0.73
C LEU A 174 -20.03 -14.80 0.66
N ALA A 175 -19.85 -15.61 1.69
CA ALA A 175 -19.38 -15.13 2.99
C ALA A 175 -18.00 -14.47 2.83
N GLY A 176 -17.64 -13.56 3.75
CA GLY A 176 -16.40 -12.78 3.63
C GLY A 176 -15.14 -13.63 3.53
N VAL A 177 -15.03 -14.70 4.32
CA VAL A 177 -13.89 -15.64 4.25
C VAL A 177 -13.77 -16.30 2.87
N ASP A 178 -14.90 -16.65 2.25
CA ASP A 178 -14.92 -17.28 0.92
C ASP A 178 -14.64 -16.26 -0.18
N LEU A 179 -15.09 -15.02 -0.01
CA LEU A 179 -14.78 -13.92 -0.92
C LEU A 179 -13.29 -13.61 -0.90
N ILE A 180 -12.67 -13.53 0.28
CA ILE A 180 -11.21 -13.39 0.44
C ILE A 180 -10.50 -14.57 -0.21
N ARG A 181 -10.89 -15.81 0.14
CA ARG A 181 -10.29 -17.03 -0.42
C ARG A 181 -10.30 -17.02 -1.93
N ARG A 182 -11.37 -16.56 -2.54
CA ARG A 182 -11.57 -16.56 -3.98
C ARG A 182 -10.83 -15.42 -4.69
N LYS A 183 -10.88 -14.19 -4.14
CA LYS A 183 -10.45 -12.99 -4.86
C LYS A 183 -9.04 -12.53 -4.53
N VAL A 184 -8.58 -12.77 -3.30
CA VAL A 184 -7.31 -12.26 -2.82
C VAL A 184 -6.17 -13.20 -3.24
N LYS A 185 -5.15 -12.60 -3.84
CA LYS A 185 -3.90 -13.27 -4.25
C LYS A 185 -2.95 -13.43 -3.07
N LYS A 186 -2.79 -12.37 -2.28
CA LYS A 186 -1.97 -12.33 -1.06
C LYS A 186 -2.37 -11.16 -0.17
N LEU A 187 -2.04 -11.25 1.10
CA LEU A 187 -2.07 -10.17 2.07
C LEU A 187 -0.62 -9.81 2.45
N ALA A 188 -0.24 -8.54 2.25
CA ALA A 188 0.99 -7.97 2.76
C ALA A 188 0.66 -7.11 3.98
N VAL A 189 1.30 -7.37 5.12
CA VAL A 189 0.99 -6.71 6.41
C VAL A 189 2.23 -6.02 6.94
N MET A 190 2.13 -4.71 7.21
CA MET A 190 2.99 -4.07 8.17
C MET A 190 2.48 -4.43 9.57
N GLY A 191 3.19 -5.31 10.27
CA GLY A 191 2.79 -5.74 11.60
C GLY A 191 3.63 -6.88 12.17
N GLY A 192 3.68 -6.92 13.48
CA GLY A 192 4.51 -7.84 14.24
C GLY A 192 5.97 -7.42 14.32
N LYS A 193 6.72 -8.15 15.16
CA LYS A 193 8.18 -8.00 15.33
C LYS A 193 8.80 -9.37 15.41
N TYR A 194 9.56 -9.75 14.40
CA TYR A 194 10.02 -11.12 14.24
C TYR A 194 11.46 -11.33 14.71
N PRO A 195 11.76 -12.49 15.35
CA PRO A 195 10.86 -13.64 15.53
C PRO A 195 9.90 -13.53 16.72
N GLN A 196 9.99 -12.48 17.54
CA GLN A 196 9.07 -12.22 18.66
C GLN A 196 9.09 -10.75 19.09
N GLY A 197 7.95 -10.24 19.57
CA GLY A 197 7.90 -8.88 20.10
C GLY A 197 6.51 -8.37 20.38
N VAL A 198 6.45 -7.04 20.40
CA VAL A 198 5.20 -6.25 20.46
C VAL A 198 5.33 -5.16 19.40
N GLU A 199 4.34 -5.06 18.55
CA GLU A 199 4.29 -4.06 17.49
C GLU A 199 2.96 -3.30 17.56
N TYR A 200 2.99 -2.03 17.10
CA TYR A 200 1.91 -1.07 17.28
C TYR A 200 0.60 -1.51 16.62
N ASN A 201 0.64 -1.93 15.35
CA ASN A 201 -0.55 -2.31 14.60
C ASN A 201 -1.24 -3.56 15.15
N PHE A 202 -0.49 -4.42 15.84
CA PHE A 202 -1.02 -5.62 16.45
C PHE A 202 -1.51 -5.43 17.90
N SER A 203 -1.06 -4.37 18.57
CA SER A 203 -1.25 -4.23 20.03
C SER A 203 -1.97 -2.97 20.49
N PHE A 204 -1.79 -1.84 19.76
CA PHE A 204 -2.25 -0.53 20.24
C PHE A 204 -3.77 -0.43 20.35
N GLY A 205 -4.23 0.25 21.40
CA GLY A 205 -5.66 0.54 21.60
C GLY A 205 -6.52 -0.68 21.90
N GLY A 206 -5.91 -1.83 22.28
CA GLY A 206 -6.63 -3.05 22.63
C GLY A 206 -7.02 -3.91 21.42
N VAL A 207 -6.36 -3.74 20.27
CA VAL A 207 -6.65 -4.53 19.05
C VAL A 207 -6.10 -5.95 19.08
N GLY A 208 -5.35 -6.36 20.10
CA GLY A 208 -4.73 -7.71 20.19
C GLY A 208 -5.70 -8.84 19.92
N LYS A 209 -6.94 -8.76 20.48
CA LYS A 209 -7.98 -9.76 20.20
C LYS A 209 -8.39 -9.75 18.72
N CYS A 210 -8.53 -8.57 18.10
CA CYS A 210 -8.85 -8.45 16.68
C CYS A 210 -7.76 -9.08 15.81
N THR A 211 -6.50 -8.74 16.10
CA THR A 211 -5.33 -9.31 15.41
C THR A 211 -5.30 -10.82 15.52
N TYR A 212 -5.50 -11.35 16.72
CA TYR A 212 -5.59 -12.80 16.96
C TYR A 212 -6.69 -13.44 16.10
N GLU A 213 -7.92 -12.91 16.13
CA GLU A 213 -9.07 -13.46 15.40
C GLU A 213 -8.82 -13.47 13.89
N VAL A 214 -8.29 -12.37 13.32
CA VAL A 214 -7.98 -12.29 11.89
C VAL A 214 -6.94 -13.33 11.49
N LEU A 215 -5.83 -13.44 12.21
CA LEU A 215 -4.73 -14.32 11.83
C LEU A 215 -5.06 -15.80 12.07
N GLN A 216 -5.96 -16.12 13.00
CA GLN A 216 -6.44 -17.49 13.22
C GLN A 216 -7.43 -17.92 12.13
N GLN A 217 -8.30 -17.03 11.67
CA GLN A 217 -9.39 -17.34 10.74
C GLN A 217 -9.03 -17.05 9.27
N TRP A 218 -7.87 -16.45 9.01
CA TRP A 218 -7.46 -16.16 7.63
C TRP A 218 -7.34 -17.43 6.80
N PRO A 219 -7.94 -17.48 5.60
CA PRO A 219 -7.93 -18.71 4.78
C PRO A 219 -6.49 -19.09 4.40
N ALA A 220 -6.10 -20.34 4.69
CA ALA A 220 -4.75 -20.85 4.48
C ALA A 220 -4.31 -20.83 3.01
N GLU A 221 -5.27 -20.78 2.08
CA GLU A 221 -5.04 -20.68 0.63
C GLU A 221 -4.61 -19.29 0.17
N VAL A 222 -4.68 -18.29 1.06
CA VAL A 222 -4.27 -16.92 0.78
C VAL A 222 -3.02 -16.59 1.60
N PRO A 223 -1.86 -16.48 0.96
CA PRO A 223 -0.60 -16.21 1.66
C PRO A 223 -0.65 -14.89 2.43
N ILE A 224 -0.07 -14.90 3.63
CA ILE A 224 0.26 -13.68 4.39
C ILE A 224 1.77 -13.49 4.37
N VAL A 225 2.21 -12.28 4.06
CA VAL A 225 3.61 -11.89 4.20
C VAL A 225 3.70 -10.67 5.12
N PHE A 226 4.42 -10.83 6.20
CA PHE A 226 4.63 -9.78 7.18
C PHE A 226 5.92 -9.00 6.87
N SER A 227 5.79 -7.68 6.84
CA SER A 227 6.91 -6.73 6.92
C SER A 227 6.96 -6.28 8.37
N GLY A 228 7.82 -6.92 9.16
CA GLY A 228 7.88 -6.70 10.60
C GLY A 228 8.53 -5.37 10.99
N TYR A 229 8.37 -5.00 12.25
CA TYR A 229 8.96 -3.80 12.83
C TYR A 229 10.47 -3.68 12.55
N GLU A 230 11.21 -4.78 12.61
CA GLU A 230 12.66 -4.84 12.40
C GLU A 230 13.09 -4.47 10.98
N ILE A 231 12.19 -4.61 9.99
CA ILE A 231 12.48 -4.27 8.59
C ILE A 231 12.49 -2.75 8.40
N GLY A 232 11.38 -2.08 8.72
CA GLY A 232 11.24 -0.64 8.49
C GLY A 232 11.99 0.22 9.51
N GLY A 233 12.11 -0.25 10.76
CA GLY A 233 12.76 0.51 11.84
C GLY A 233 14.24 0.85 11.61
N ARG A 234 14.91 0.18 10.66
CA ARG A 234 16.29 0.43 10.28
C ARG A 234 16.45 1.23 9.00
N VAL A 235 15.38 1.39 8.23
CA VAL A 235 15.39 2.09 6.93
C VAL A 235 14.88 3.51 7.12
N ILE A 236 15.80 4.46 7.24
CA ILE A 236 15.47 5.89 7.39
C ILE A 236 15.48 6.54 6.00
N SER A 237 14.29 6.73 5.42
CA SER A 237 14.12 7.45 4.16
C SER A 237 13.85 8.94 4.38
N GLY A 238 14.02 9.75 3.33
CA GLY A 238 13.63 11.16 3.36
C GLY A 238 14.70 12.14 3.85
N LYS A 239 15.93 11.71 4.07
CA LYS A 239 17.03 12.62 4.48
C LYS A 239 17.29 13.76 3.48
N SER A 240 16.92 13.57 2.22
CA SER A 240 17.05 14.57 1.16
C SER A 240 15.78 15.40 0.91
N TYR A 241 14.66 15.09 1.57
CA TYR A 241 13.34 15.66 1.26
C TYR A 241 13.27 17.16 1.56
N LYS A 242 13.93 17.64 2.61
CA LYS A 242 13.94 19.06 2.94
C LYS A 242 14.39 19.93 1.76
N GLN A 243 15.39 19.45 1.00
CA GLN A 243 15.97 20.17 -0.15
C GLN A 243 15.26 19.85 -1.47
N LYS A 244 14.75 18.62 -1.64
CA LYS A 244 14.32 18.12 -2.96
C LYS A 244 12.81 17.97 -3.11
N LEU A 245 12.07 17.74 -2.01
CA LEU A 245 10.64 17.55 -2.08
C LEU A 245 9.94 18.91 -2.28
N PRO A 246 9.14 19.07 -3.34
CA PRO A 246 8.41 20.32 -3.57
C PRO A 246 7.32 20.54 -2.51
N GLN A 247 6.76 21.75 -2.47
CA GLN A 247 5.59 22.04 -1.65
C GLN A 247 4.42 21.14 -2.08
N GLY A 248 3.69 20.63 -1.11
CA GLY A 248 2.58 19.70 -1.36
C GLY A 248 2.18 18.90 -0.12
N PRO A 249 1.20 18.00 -0.26
CA PRO A 249 0.63 17.29 0.89
C PRO A 249 1.65 16.42 1.63
N LEU A 250 2.52 15.71 0.91
CA LEU A 250 3.56 14.90 1.54
C LEU A 250 4.51 15.75 2.37
N ARG A 251 5.01 16.85 1.80
CA ARG A 251 5.91 17.75 2.52
C ARG A 251 5.24 18.29 3.79
N MET A 252 3.99 18.71 3.70
CA MET A 252 3.23 19.22 4.84
C MET A 252 3.10 18.18 5.96
N ALA A 253 2.77 16.94 5.63
CA ALA A 253 2.69 15.87 6.63
C ALA A 253 4.03 15.68 7.35
N LEU A 254 5.14 15.62 6.61
CA LEU A 254 6.48 15.44 7.13
C LEU A 254 6.99 16.64 7.97
N GLU A 255 6.52 17.86 7.68
CA GLU A 255 6.86 19.07 8.46
C GLU A 255 6.21 19.06 9.85
N HIS A 256 5.00 18.47 9.96
CA HIS A 256 4.18 18.59 11.16
C HIS A 256 4.31 17.41 12.14
N GLN A 257 5.12 16.40 11.83
CA GLN A 257 5.29 15.27 12.73
C GLN A 257 6.74 14.76 12.75
N TYR A 258 7.24 14.48 13.95
CA TYR A 258 8.55 13.87 14.23
C TYR A 258 9.77 14.60 13.62
N ASN A 259 9.60 15.83 13.16
CA ASN A 259 10.64 16.52 12.38
C ASN A 259 11.13 15.69 11.16
N ALA A 260 10.20 14.90 10.60
CA ALA A 260 10.52 13.90 9.58
C ALA A 260 11.08 14.50 8.30
N LEU A 261 10.63 15.71 7.93
CA LEU A 261 11.17 16.41 6.76
C LEU A 261 12.67 16.73 6.89
N ALA A 262 13.17 16.99 8.10
CA ALA A 262 14.55 17.38 8.30
C ALA A 262 15.49 16.19 8.51
N ARG A 263 15.04 15.14 9.21
CA ARG A 263 15.88 14.01 9.60
C ARG A 263 15.60 12.71 8.84
N GLY A 264 14.53 12.66 8.06
CA GLY A 264 13.96 11.43 7.52
C GLY A 264 13.08 10.73 8.55
N ARG A 265 12.45 9.64 8.12
CA ARG A 265 11.57 8.80 8.95
C ARG A 265 11.85 7.33 8.69
N GLU A 266 11.64 6.52 9.69
CA GLU A 266 11.57 5.07 9.54
C GLU A 266 10.48 4.74 8.51
N SER A 267 10.64 3.65 7.74
CA SER A 267 9.86 3.41 6.51
C SER A 267 9.15 2.06 6.53
N TRP A 268 8.35 1.79 7.58
CA TRP A 268 7.66 0.50 7.71
C TRP A 268 6.60 0.30 6.62
N ASP A 269 5.77 1.30 6.41
CA ASP A 269 4.62 1.23 5.48
C ASP A 269 5.07 1.25 4.03
N GLU A 270 6.03 2.12 3.69
CA GLU A 270 6.57 2.22 2.34
C GLU A 270 7.21 0.91 1.89
N LEU A 271 7.92 0.20 2.77
CA LEU A 271 8.53 -1.08 2.44
C LEU A 271 7.50 -2.17 2.24
N THR A 272 6.40 -2.14 3.00
CA THR A 272 5.27 -3.05 2.81
C THR A 272 4.59 -2.83 1.46
N VAL A 273 4.37 -1.57 1.07
CA VAL A 273 3.86 -1.20 -0.26
C VAL A 273 4.83 -1.62 -1.37
N LEU A 274 6.13 -1.35 -1.20
CA LEU A 274 7.15 -1.73 -2.18
C LEU A 274 7.18 -3.24 -2.40
N TYR A 275 7.14 -4.04 -1.31
CA TYR A 275 7.05 -5.49 -1.38
C TYR A 275 5.74 -5.95 -2.06
N ALA A 276 4.61 -5.36 -1.72
CA ALA A 276 3.32 -5.75 -2.28
C ALA A 276 3.30 -5.65 -3.81
N VAL A 277 3.92 -4.59 -4.36
CA VAL A 277 3.94 -4.30 -5.80
C VAL A 277 5.11 -4.99 -6.50
N ARG A 278 6.33 -4.91 -5.97
CA ARG A 278 7.55 -5.41 -6.65
C ARG A 278 8.00 -6.78 -6.20
N GLY A 279 7.44 -7.32 -5.10
CA GLY A 279 7.86 -8.61 -4.56
C GLY A 279 9.23 -8.54 -3.88
N LEU A 280 9.96 -9.64 -3.95
CA LEU A 280 11.25 -9.79 -3.26
C LEU A 280 12.41 -9.10 -3.98
N SER A 281 12.25 -8.83 -5.28
CA SER A 281 13.31 -8.24 -6.12
C SER A 281 12.71 -7.41 -7.25
N CYS A 282 13.50 -6.48 -7.77
CA CYS A 282 13.13 -5.69 -8.94
C CYS A 282 14.39 -5.39 -9.79
N GLN A 283 14.30 -5.61 -11.09
CA GLN A 283 15.38 -5.32 -12.05
C GLN A 283 16.74 -5.91 -11.65
N GLY A 284 16.73 -7.15 -11.13
CA GLY A 284 17.94 -7.84 -10.72
C GLY A 284 18.49 -7.44 -9.35
N VAL A 285 17.82 -6.56 -8.62
CA VAL A 285 18.18 -6.19 -7.25
C VAL A 285 17.26 -6.94 -6.28
N GLU A 286 17.85 -7.81 -5.47
CA GLU A 286 17.16 -8.51 -4.40
C GLU A 286 17.02 -7.59 -3.17
N TYR A 287 15.78 -7.35 -2.74
CA TYR A 287 15.47 -6.54 -1.55
C TYR A 287 15.42 -7.40 -0.29
N TRP A 288 14.68 -8.50 -0.37
CA TRP A 288 14.38 -9.38 0.75
C TRP A 288 14.36 -10.84 0.32
N LYS A 289 14.47 -11.72 1.31
CA LYS A 289 14.04 -13.13 1.22
C LYS A 289 12.89 -13.37 2.20
N LEU A 290 12.20 -14.49 2.03
CA LEU A 290 11.16 -14.92 2.96
C LEU A 290 11.72 -15.88 4.00
N HIS A 291 11.37 -15.66 5.25
CA HIS A 291 11.40 -16.69 6.26
C HIS A 291 10.06 -17.42 6.26
N CYS A 292 10.08 -18.71 5.92
CA CYS A 292 8.91 -19.56 5.74
C CYS A 292 8.92 -20.70 6.75
N GLY A 293 7.89 -21.57 6.69
CA GLY A 293 7.82 -22.80 7.49
C GLY A 293 7.27 -22.61 8.89
N GLY A 294 6.46 -21.56 9.08
CA GLY A 294 5.83 -21.27 10.35
C GLY A 294 4.57 -20.43 10.26
N CYS A 295 4.16 -19.94 11.39
CA CYS A 295 3.10 -18.94 11.52
C CYS A 295 3.34 -18.05 12.73
N VAL A 296 2.72 -16.87 12.72
CA VAL A 296 2.69 -16.00 13.90
C VAL A 296 1.62 -16.47 14.88
N SER A 297 1.98 -16.54 16.17
CA SER A 297 1.07 -16.69 17.30
C SER A 297 0.91 -15.34 17.98
N ILE A 298 -0.32 -14.93 18.23
CA ILE A 298 -0.66 -13.66 18.86
C ILE A 298 -1.27 -13.92 20.24
N ASP A 299 -0.78 -13.21 21.24
CA ASP A 299 -1.48 -13.11 22.52
C ASP A 299 -2.66 -12.15 22.37
N ALA A 300 -3.87 -12.68 22.49
CA ALA A 300 -5.10 -11.91 22.26
C ALA A 300 -5.31 -10.72 23.23
N LYS A 301 -4.66 -10.75 24.40
CA LYS A 301 -4.78 -9.71 25.42
C LYS A 301 -3.81 -8.55 25.17
N THR A 302 -2.58 -8.87 24.81
CA THR A 302 -1.49 -7.90 24.69
C THR A 302 -1.18 -7.51 23.26
N GLY A 303 -1.53 -8.36 22.28
CA GLY A 303 -1.10 -8.20 20.89
C GLY A 303 0.35 -8.58 20.63
N SER A 304 1.05 -9.15 21.64
CA SER A 304 2.42 -9.64 21.44
C SER A 304 2.44 -10.82 20.48
N ASP A 305 3.51 -10.89 19.70
CA ASP A 305 3.68 -11.87 18.62
C ASP A 305 4.90 -12.74 18.86
N VAL A 306 4.77 -14.00 18.47
CA VAL A 306 5.86 -14.99 18.47
C VAL A 306 5.74 -15.83 17.19
N TRP A 307 6.84 -15.94 16.44
CA TRP A 307 6.90 -16.86 15.32
C TRP A 307 7.07 -18.28 15.80
N GLN A 308 6.19 -19.16 15.34
CA GLN A 308 6.22 -20.57 15.68
C GLN A 308 6.49 -21.39 14.43
N ASN A 309 7.42 -22.35 14.51
CA ASN A 309 7.63 -23.33 13.47
C ASN A 309 6.42 -24.27 13.41
N ALA A 310 5.59 -24.12 12.41
CA ALA A 310 4.39 -24.91 12.20
C ALA A 310 4.21 -25.18 10.71
N PRO A 311 4.02 -26.44 10.30
CA PRO A 311 3.81 -26.72 8.89
C PRO A 311 2.49 -26.13 8.38
N ASN A 312 2.50 -25.60 7.15
CA ASN A 312 1.32 -25.34 6.32
C ASN A 312 0.36 -24.19 6.72
N LYS A 313 0.84 -23.12 7.34
CA LYS A 313 -0.01 -21.93 7.56
C LYS A 313 0.04 -20.90 6.43
N ASN A 314 0.87 -21.10 5.40
CA ASN A 314 1.06 -20.16 4.27
C ASN A 314 1.36 -18.71 4.74
N GLN A 315 2.13 -18.62 5.82
CA GLN A 315 2.62 -17.37 6.38
C GLN A 315 4.13 -17.29 6.24
N SER A 316 4.64 -16.09 6.09
CA SER A 316 6.07 -15.79 6.04
C SER A 316 6.33 -14.36 6.47
N TYR A 317 7.55 -14.05 6.86
CA TYR A 317 7.98 -12.67 7.08
C TYR A 317 9.22 -12.33 6.27
N LEU A 318 9.38 -11.05 5.97
CA LEU A 318 10.51 -10.54 5.21
C LEU A 318 11.79 -10.60 6.05
N VAL A 319 12.88 -10.97 5.41
CA VAL A 319 14.23 -10.88 5.95
C VAL A 319 15.07 -10.05 4.99
N GLU A 320 15.74 -9.05 5.51
CA GLU A 320 16.57 -8.10 4.74
C GLU A 320 17.70 -8.80 3.98
N LEU A 321 17.86 -8.43 2.73
CA LEU A 321 19.03 -8.74 1.90
C LEU A 321 19.74 -7.45 1.46
N LEU A 322 18.97 -6.47 0.97
CA LEU A 322 19.52 -5.17 0.60
C LEU A 322 19.74 -4.32 1.86
N PRO A 323 20.94 -3.76 2.08
CA PRO A 323 21.23 -2.92 3.26
C PRO A 323 20.24 -1.75 3.41
N PRO A 324 19.90 -1.33 4.64
CA PRO A 324 18.88 -0.30 4.93
C PRO A 324 19.10 1.03 4.20
N ASP A 325 20.34 1.49 4.10
CA ASP A 325 20.67 2.72 3.39
C ASP A 325 20.45 2.63 1.88
N ARG A 326 20.58 1.44 1.31
CA ARG A 326 20.28 1.19 -0.10
C ARG A 326 18.76 1.11 -0.34
N LEU A 327 18.00 0.46 0.55
CA LEU A 327 16.53 0.47 0.53
C LEU A 327 15.99 1.89 0.67
N ALA A 328 16.52 2.70 1.60
CA ALA A 328 16.16 4.11 1.75
C ALA A 328 16.35 4.90 0.45
N LYS A 329 17.47 4.69 -0.28
CA LYS A 329 17.71 5.34 -1.57
C LYS A 329 16.71 4.89 -2.65
N VAL A 330 16.30 3.63 -2.65
CA VAL A 330 15.24 3.14 -3.56
C VAL A 330 13.93 3.87 -3.30
N LEU A 331 13.52 3.97 -2.03
CA LEU A 331 12.32 4.70 -1.63
C LEU A 331 12.40 6.18 -2.00
N GLU A 332 13.48 6.86 -1.63
CA GLU A 332 13.68 8.29 -1.95
C GLU A 332 13.63 8.55 -3.45
N GLY A 333 14.27 7.71 -4.25
CA GLY A 333 14.25 7.83 -5.70
C GLY A 333 12.86 7.72 -6.30
N LEU A 334 12.02 6.82 -5.77
CA LEU A 334 10.63 6.66 -6.21
C LEU A 334 9.76 7.83 -5.74
N ILE A 335 9.82 8.19 -4.46
CA ILE A 335 8.99 9.25 -3.87
C ILE A 335 9.31 10.62 -4.50
N LEU A 336 10.58 10.92 -4.75
CA LEU A 336 11.00 12.18 -5.39
C LEU A 336 10.64 12.27 -6.87
N THR A 337 10.23 11.18 -7.51
CA THR A 337 9.66 11.24 -8.87
C THR A 337 8.36 12.07 -8.88
N GLY A 338 7.55 11.96 -7.81
CA GLY A 338 6.29 12.69 -7.68
C GLY A 338 5.27 12.32 -8.75
N PRO A 339 4.14 13.04 -8.83
CA PRO A 339 3.12 12.83 -9.85
C PRO A 339 3.66 13.18 -11.23
N LYS A 340 3.24 12.43 -12.25
CA LYS A 340 3.49 12.79 -13.65
C LYS A 340 2.88 14.17 -13.92
N LYS A 341 3.67 15.10 -14.43
CA LYS A 341 3.13 16.36 -14.95
C LYS A 341 2.17 16.03 -16.08
N LYS A 342 0.92 16.44 -15.92
CA LYS A 342 -0.08 16.37 -17.00
C LYS A 342 0.20 17.44 -18.04
#